data_4537171328af63d0f3dc9a92478e3c40
#
_entry.id   4537171328af63d0f3dc9a92478e3c40
#
_cell.length_a   1.000
_cell.length_b   1.000
_cell.length_c   1.000
_cell.angle_alpha   90.00
_cell.angle_beta   90.00
_cell.angle_gamma   90.00
#
_symmetry.space_group_name_H-M   'P 1'
#
loop_
_entity.id
_entity.type
_entity.pdbx_description
1 polymer ?
#
loop_
_entity_poly.entity_id
_entity_poly.type
_entity_poly.pdbx_seq_one_letter_code
_entity_poly.pdbx_strand_id
1 'polypeptide(L)'
;MSGDFISIKIKDIRRETDDAVSILFDNTGELKEKLAYKPGQYITIKWMDGAKELRRSYSISSIPDDPYLAVTVKEVEGGKVSPILCKKVKAGDTLEIMPPEGRFTADFGQDQKRNIYLIGAGSGITPLMSIARYVLENEPKSSVILLY
;
A
#
# COMPACT_ATOMS: atom_id res chain seq x y z
N MET A 1 6.22 -12.35 16.59
CA MET A 1 7.24 -11.31 16.68
C MET A 1 6.53 -9.97 16.82
N SER A 2 6.83 -9.20 17.85
CA SER A 2 6.41 -7.81 17.95
C SER A 2 7.36 -7.01 17.04
N GLY A 3 7.01 -6.88 15.76
CA GLY A 3 7.71 -5.94 14.90
C GLY A 3 7.54 -4.53 15.48
N ASP A 4 8.61 -3.74 15.48
CA ASP A 4 8.54 -2.37 15.97
C ASP A 4 7.65 -1.55 15.06
N PHE A 5 6.64 -0.91 15.64
CA PHE A 5 5.80 0.02 14.91
C PHE A 5 6.51 1.36 14.72
N ILE A 6 6.34 1.92 13.54
CA ILE A 6 6.88 3.23 13.16
C ILE A 6 5.72 4.21 13.12
N SER A 7 5.86 5.32 13.84
CA SER A 7 4.92 6.44 13.75
C SER A 7 5.18 7.22 12.45
N ILE A 8 4.13 7.37 11.63
CA ILE A 8 4.24 8.07 10.35
C ILE A 8 3.07 9.02 10.14
N LYS A 9 3.35 10.21 9.61
CA LYS A 9 2.33 11.19 9.27
C LYS A 9 1.62 10.85 7.97
N ILE A 10 0.31 11.08 7.94
CA ILE A 10 -0.46 11.10 6.71
C ILE A 10 -0.15 12.40 5.98
N LYS A 11 0.39 12.29 4.78
CA LYS A 11 0.69 13.43 3.92
C LYS A 11 -0.55 13.96 3.23
N ASP A 12 -1.36 13.05 2.70
CA ASP A 12 -2.58 13.38 1.96
C ASP A 12 -3.54 12.19 1.97
N ILE A 13 -4.81 12.46 1.72
CA ILE A 13 -5.85 11.45 1.53
C ILE A 13 -6.62 11.78 0.25
N ARG A 14 -6.64 10.82 -0.69
CA ARG A 14 -7.37 10.94 -1.94
C ARG A 14 -8.61 10.07 -1.93
N ARG A 15 -9.75 10.67 -2.22
CA ARG A 15 -10.99 9.92 -2.43
C ARG A 15 -10.91 9.22 -3.81
N GLU A 16 -10.98 7.89 -3.81
CA GLU A 16 -10.97 7.10 -5.04
C GLU A 16 -12.39 6.76 -5.52
N THR A 17 -13.23 6.35 -4.58
CA THR A 17 -14.66 6.06 -4.81
C THR A 17 -15.45 6.49 -3.56
N ASP A 18 -16.76 6.31 -3.56
CA ASP A 18 -17.62 6.63 -2.41
C ASP A 18 -17.21 5.86 -1.15
N ASP A 19 -16.63 4.67 -1.31
CA ASP A 19 -16.26 3.75 -0.23
C ASP A 19 -14.74 3.44 -0.17
N ALA A 20 -13.89 4.12 -0.94
CA ALA A 20 -12.46 3.88 -0.94
C ALA A 20 -11.62 5.17 -0.93
N VAL A 21 -10.51 5.12 -0.21
CA VAL A 21 -9.52 6.21 -0.13
C VAL A 21 -8.11 5.68 -0.31
N SER A 22 -7.26 6.48 -0.91
CA SER A 22 -5.80 6.27 -0.85
C SER A 22 -5.21 7.17 0.23
N ILE A 23 -4.45 6.57 1.15
CA ILE A 23 -3.74 7.26 2.22
C ILE A 23 -2.27 7.32 1.81
N LEU A 24 -1.77 8.54 1.64
CA LEU A 24 -0.37 8.81 1.30
C LEU A 24 0.38 9.13 2.58
N PHE A 25 1.49 8.43 2.80
CA PHE A 25 2.33 8.60 4.00
C PHE A 25 3.57 9.42 3.68
N ASP A 26 3.96 10.26 4.64
CA ASP A 26 5.19 11.04 4.56
C ASP A 26 6.40 10.18 4.93
N ASN A 27 6.84 9.35 4.00
CA ASN A 27 8.01 8.47 4.14
C ASN A 27 9.30 9.14 3.66
N THR A 28 9.47 10.42 3.88
CA THR A 28 10.66 11.18 3.50
C THR A 28 11.77 11.10 4.59
N GLY A 29 12.96 11.59 4.26
CA GLY A 29 14.09 11.57 5.20
C GLY A 29 14.51 10.16 5.60
N GLU A 30 14.74 9.93 6.88
CA GLU A 30 15.16 8.63 7.42
C GLU A 30 14.13 7.51 7.23
N LEU A 31 12.86 7.88 7.07
CA LEU A 31 11.79 6.90 6.85
C LEU A 31 11.85 6.29 5.45
N LYS A 32 12.49 6.95 4.50
CA LYS A 32 12.59 6.45 3.12
C LYS A 32 13.30 5.09 3.06
N GLU A 33 14.40 4.93 3.78
CA GLU A 33 15.13 3.66 3.84
C GLU A 33 14.40 2.61 4.69
N LYS A 34 13.87 3.02 5.85
CA LYS A 34 13.15 2.12 6.77
C LYS A 34 11.86 1.55 6.16
N LEU A 35 11.25 2.28 5.24
CA LEU A 35 10.02 1.92 4.57
C LEU A 35 10.23 1.60 3.08
N ALA A 36 11.46 1.28 2.67
CA ALA A 36 11.72 0.79 1.32
C ALA A 36 10.95 -0.52 1.06
N TYR A 37 10.39 -0.64 -0.12
CA TYR A 37 9.53 -1.78 -0.47
C TYR A 37 9.69 -2.20 -1.93
N LYS A 38 9.19 -3.40 -2.21
CA LYS A 38 8.98 -3.89 -3.58
C LYS A 38 7.48 -3.86 -3.92
N PRO A 39 7.10 -3.60 -5.18
CA PRO A 39 5.71 -3.70 -5.62
C PRO A 39 5.10 -5.05 -5.24
N GLY A 40 3.87 -5.03 -4.73
CA GLY A 40 3.16 -6.22 -4.24
C GLY A 40 3.28 -6.48 -2.74
N GLN A 41 4.17 -5.80 -2.04
CA GLN A 41 4.26 -5.86 -0.58
C GLN A 41 3.13 -5.07 0.11
N TYR A 42 2.99 -5.25 1.42
CA TYR A 42 1.98 -4.60 2.25
C TYR A 42 2.59 -4.00 3.51
N ILE A 43 1.86 -3.09 4.13
CA ILE A 43 2.10 -2.61 5.49
C ILE A 43 0.97 -3.05 6.41
N THR A 44 1.26 -3.15 7.71
CA THR A 44 0.25 -3.39 8.74
C THR A 44 0.04 -2.12 9.55
N ILE A 45 -1.18 -1.61 9.57
CA ILE A 45 -1.59 -0.44 10.36
C ILE A 45 -2.11 -0.93 11.71
N LYS A 46 -1.63 -0.30 12.79
CA LYS A 46 -2.13 -0.47 14.14
C LYS A 46 -3.18 0.59 14.45
N TRP A 47 -4.28 0.17 15.04
CA TRP A 47 -5.33 1.03 15.55
C TRP A 47 -5.75 0.63 16.95
N MET A 48 -5.95 1.61 17.83
CA MET A 48 -6.45 1.37 19.19
C MET A 48 -7.96 1.59 19.23
N ASP A 49 -8.73 0.55 19.53
CA ASP A 49 -10.17 0.59 19.80
C ASP A 49 -10.37 0.53 21.34
N GLY A 50 -10.32 1.69 21.99
CA GLY A 50 -10.16 1.77 23.44
C GLY A 50 -8.86 1.14 23.90
N ALA A 51 -8.92 0.14 24.78
CA ALA A 51 -7.76 -0.62 25.26
C ALA A 51 -7.35 -1.76 24.31
N LYS A 52 -8.12 -2.04 23.25
CA LYS A 52 -7.89 -3.16 22.34
C LYS A 52 -7.07 -2.72 21.14
N GLU A 53 -5.92 -3.35 20.96
CA GLU A 53 -5.12 -3.19 19.73
C GLU A 53 -5.73 -3.99 18.57
N LEU A 54 -5.91 -3.33 17.45
CA LEU A 54 -6.35 -3.91 16.18
C LEU A 54 -5.26 -3.70 15.14
N ARG A 55 -4.97 -4.75 14.37
CA ARG A 55 -4.01 -4.70 13.25
C ARG A 55 -4.72 -5.04 11.94
N ARG A 56 -4.42 -4.29 10.88
CA ARG A 56 -4.94 -4.55 9.53
C ARG A 56 -3.85 -4.32 8.52
N SER A 57 -3.68 -5.30 7.65
CA SER A 57 -2.71 -5.24 6.56
C SER A 57 -3.36 -4.69 5.30
N TYR A 58 -2.63 -3.80 4.64
CA TYR A 58 -3.03 -3.17 3.38
C TYR A 58 -1.89 -3.24 2.39
N SER A 59 -2.16 -3.77 1.21
CA SER A 59 -1.18 -3.78 0.13
C SER A 59 -0.81 -2.36 -0.27
N ILE A 60 0.47 -2.15 -0.53
CA ILE A 60 0.97 -0.86 -1.00
C ILE A 60 0.48 -0.67 -2.43
N SER A 61 -0.16 0.47 -2.70
CA SER A 61 -0.74 0.82 -4.00
C SER A 61 0.15 1.76 -4.83
N SER A 62 1.12 2.41 -4.19
CA SER A 62 2.16 3.19 -4.85
C SER A 62 3.27 2.29 -5.41
N ILE A 63 4.18 2.87 -6.17
CA ILE A 63 5.43 2.24 -6.59
C ILE A 63 6.61 2.90 -5.87
N PRO A 64 7.79 2.23 -5.76
CA PRO A 64 8.97 2.80 -5.09
C PRO A 64 9.44 4.16 -5.63
N ASP A 65 9.15 4.43 -6.91
CA ASP A 65 9.52 5.69 -7.58
C ASP A 65 8.53 6.83 -7.30
N ASP A 66 7.38 6.54 -6.71
CA ASP A 66 6.43 7.57 -6.27
C ASP A 66 7.02 8.39 -5.10
N PRO A 67 6.66 9.67 -4.97
CA PRO A 67 7.18 10.53 -3.91
C PRO A 67 6.76 10.10 -2.50
N TYR A 68 5.65 9.37 -2.38
CA TYR A 68 5.08 8.91 -1.12
C TYR A 68 4.62 7.47 -1.19
N LEU A 69 4.81 6.72 -0.09
CA LEU A 69 4.19 5.42 0.11
C LEU A 69 2.68 5.60 0.25
N ALA A 70 1.89 4.80 -0.45
CA ALA A 70 0.44 4.86 -0.36
C ALA A 70 -0.19 3.48 -0.21
N VAL A 71 -1.30 3.42 0.53
CA VAL A 71 -2.22 2.28 0.57
C VAL A 71 -3.61 2.73 0.16
N THR A 72 -4.35 1.87 -0.53
CA THR A 72 -5.75 2.14 -0.88
C THR A 72 -6.65 1.26 -0.03
N VAL A 73 -7.51 1.89 0.75
CA VAL A 73 -8.40 1.26 1.72
C VAL A 73 -9.83 1.35 1.22
N LYS A 74 -10.49 0.21 1.06
CA LYS A 74 -11.94 0.15 0.84
C LYS A 74 -12.66 -0.07 2.17
N GLU A 75 -13.72 0.67 2.39
CA GLU A 75 -14.56 0.50 3.57
C GLU A 75 -15.24 -0.86 3.57
N VAL A 76 -15.13 -1.57 4.67
CA VAL A 76 -15.87 -2.81 4.92
C VAL A 76 -17.04 -2.47 5.84
N GLU A 77 -18.26 -2.78 5.42
CA GLU A 77 -19.45 -2.58 6.23
C GLU A 77 -19.34 -3.36 7.54
N GLY A 78 -19.61 -2.68 8.67
CA GLY A 78 -19.41 -3.25 10.00
C GLY A 78 -17.94 -3.46 10.42
N GLY A 79 -16.99 -3.08 9.58
CA GLY A 79 -15.56 -3.13 9.90
C GLY A 79 -15.19 -2.14 11.00
N LYS A 80 -14.17 -2.46 11.78
CA LYS A 80 -13.73 -1.60 12.90
C LYS A 80 -12.65 -0.58 12.50
N VAL A 81 -11.81 -0.89 11.54
CA VAL A 81 -10.66 -0.06 11.16
C VAL A 81 -10.90 0.65 9.83
N SER A 82 -11.34 -0.06 8.79
CA SER A 82 -11.51 0.55 7.46
C SER A 82 -12.48 1.73 7.42
N PRO A 83 -13.64 1.75 8.15
CA PRO A 83 -14.50 2.93 8.19
C PRO A 83 -13.81 4.15 8.81
N ILE A 84 -12.94 3.93 9.80
CA ILE A 84 -12.17 5.01 10.44
C ILE A 84 -11.15 5.57 9.46
N LEU A 85 -10.40 4.71 8.78
CA LEU A 85 -9.42 5.11 7.77
C LEU A 85 -10.08 5.82 6.58
N CYS A 86 -11.30 5.44 6.20
CA CYS A 86 -12.01 6.05 5.09
C CYS A 86 -12.70 7.39 5.43
N LYS A 87 -13.08 7.60 6.71
CA LYS A 87 -13.98 8.72 7.07
C LYS A 87 -13.45 9.65 8.16
N LYS A 88 -12.54 9.21 9.00
CA LYS A 88 -12.13 9.97 10.20
C LYS A 88 -10.70 10.48 10.15
N VAL A 89 -9.76 9.73 9.58
CA VAL A 89 -8.37 10.18 9.47
C VAL A 89 -8.24 11.26 8.40
N LYS A 90 -7.28 12.15 8.58
CA LYS A 90 -7.03 13.29 7.70
C LYS A 90 -5.53 13.54 7.54
N ALA A 91 -5.17 14.33 6.55
CA ALA A 91 -3.79 14.80 6.38
C ALA A 91 -3.29 15.49 7.66
N GLY A 92 -2.07 15.18 8.06
CA GLY A 92 -1.44 15.63 9.30
C GLY A 92 -1.62 14.69 10.49
N ASP A 93 -2.57 13.77 10.47
CA ASP A 93 -2.70 12.74 11.49
C ASP A 93 -1.51 11.78 11.45
N THR A 94 -1.24 11.11 12.56
CA THR A 94 -0.18 10.11 12.68
C THR A 94 -0.79 8.73 12.86
N LEU A 95 -0.28 7.76 12.11
CA LEU A 95 -0.60 6.35 12.27
C LEU A 95 0.66 5.56 12.67
N GLU A 96 0.47 4.43 13.31
CA GLU A 96 1.53 3.47 13.57
C GLU A 96 1.45 2.33 12.56
N ILE A 97 2.55 2.10 11.85
CA ILE A 97 2.65 1.06 10.84
C ILE A 97 3.84 0.14 11.09
N MET A 98 3.75 -1.11 10.67
CA MET A 98 4.91 -1.98 10.53
C MET A 98 5.62 -1.70 9.20
N PRO A 99 6.94 -1.88 9.12
CA PRO A 99 7.66 -1.80 7.86
C PRO A 99 7.05 -2.69 6.78
N PRO A 100 7.23 -2.36 5.49
CA PRO A 100 6.76 -3.17 4.39
C PRO A 100 7.25 -4.61 4.47
N GLU A 101 6.36 -5.55 4.23
CA GLU A 101 6.65 -6.98 4.21
C GLU A 101 5.78 -7.71 3.17
N GLY A 102 6.05 -9.00 2.94
CA GLY A 102 5.30 -9.85 2.03
C GLY A 102 6.15 -10.43 0.90
N ARG A 103 5.67 -11.53 0.36
CA ARG A 103 6.35 -12.31 -0.69
C ARG A 103 5.64 -12.24 -2.05
N PHE A 104 4.52 -11.56 -2.13
CA PHE A 104 3.79 -11.37 -3.38
C PHE A 104 4.46 -10.27 -4.22
N THR A 105 5.64 -10.60 -4.72
CA THR A 105 6.48 -9.69 -5.51
C THR A 105 7.27 -10.49 -6.55
N ALA A 106 8.05 -9.82 -7.38
CA ALA A 106 8.91 -10.43 -8.38
C ALA A 106 10.29 -9.76 -8.37
N ASP A 107 11.22 -10.38 -9.08
CA ASP A 107 12.48 -9.72 -9.42
C ASP A 107 12.26 -8.85 -10.65
N PHE A 108 12.40 -7.55 -10.47
CA PHE A 108 12.20 -6.53 -11.49
C PHE A 108 13.54 -6.05 -12.05
N GLY A 109 13.55 -5.63 -13.31
CA GLY A 109 14.77 -5.10 -13.90
C GLY A 109 14.60 -4.62 -15.34
N GLN A 110 15.36 -3.61 -15.75
CA GLN A 110 15.30 -2.98 -17.08
C GLN A 110 15.60 -3.96 -18.24
N ASP A 111 16.38 -4.99 -17.98
CA ASP A 111 16.76 -6.00 -18.98
C ASP A 111 15.74 -7.13 -19.14
N GLN A 112 14.73 -7.17 -18.27
CA GLN A 112 13.65 -8.16 -18.35
C GLN A 112 12.86 -7.99 -19.64
N LYS A 113 12.57 -9.15 -20.28
CA LYS A 113 11.69 -9.23 -21.45
C LYS A 113 10.73 -10.38 -21.24
N ARG A 114 9.52 -10.07 -20.78
CA ARG A 114 8.54 -11.08 -20.38
C ARG A 114 7.10 -10.58 -20.51
N ASN A 115 6.17 -11.52 -20.53
CA ASN A 115 4.75 -11.23 -20.38
C ASN A 115 4.35 -11.54 -18.94
N ILE A 116 3.81 -10.55 -18.25
CA ILE A 116 3.34 -10.69 -16.87
C ILE A 116 1.82 -10.75 -16.89
N TYR A 117 1.26 -11.84 -16.38
CA TYR A 117 -0.17 -12.03 -16.24
C TYR A 117 -0.56 -11.77 -14.80
N LEU A 118 -1.37 -10.75 -14.58
CA LEU A 118 -1.91 -10.36 -13.29
C LEU A 118 -3.39 -10.74 -13.25
N ILE A 119 -3.76 -11.61 -12.32
CA ILE A 119 -5.13 -12.12 -12.20
C ILE A 119 -5.60 -11.83 -10.78
N GLY A 120 -6.70 -11.12 -10.64
CA GLY A 120 -7.23 -10.75 -9.33
C GLY A 120 -8.69 -10.37 -9.36
N ALA A 121 -9.25 -10.23 -8.15
CA ALA A 121 -10.61 -9.76 -7.92
C ALA A 121 -10.68 -8.93 -6.64
N GLY A 122 -11.66 -8.04 -6.54
CA GLY A 122 -11.91 -7.24 -5.35
C GLY A 122 -10.69 -6.43 -4.90
N SER A 123 -10.36 -6.49 -3.62
CA SER A 123 -9.21 -5.75 -3.04
C SER A 123 -7.85 -6.23 -3.56
N GLY A 124 -7.78 -7.39 -4.22
CA GLY A 124 -6.57 -7.91 -4.85
C GLY A 124 -6.04 -7.03 -5.98
N ILE A 125 -6.82 -6.09 -6.48
CA ILE A 125 -6.38 -5.10 -7.48
C ILE A 125 -5.22 -4.24 -6.97
N THR A 126 -5.17 -3.93 -5.68
CA THR A 126 -4.21 -2.98 -5.11
C THR A 126 -2.75 -3.38 -5.35
N PRO A 127 -2.29 -4.59 -4.95
CA PRO A 127 -0.92 -5.02 -5.22
C PRO A 127 -0.68 -5.25 -6.72
N LEU A 128 -1.70 -5.67 -7.48
CA LEU A 128 -1.57 -5.88 -8.91
C LEU A 128 -1.32 -4.57 -9.66
N MET A 129 -2.00 -3.48 -9.27
CA MET A 129 -1.76 -2.17 -9.86
C MET A 129 -0.38 -1.62 -9.54
N SER A 130 0.12 -1.83 -8.32
CA SER A 130 1.50 -1.48 -7.96
C SER A 130 2.51 -2.22 -8.84
N ILE A 131 2.35 -3.54 -9.00
CA ILE A 131 3.22 -4.35 -9.86
C ILE A 131 3.11 -3.90 -11.33
N ALA A 132 1.88 -3.73 -11.85
CA ALA A 132 1.65 -3.33 -13.22
C ALA A 132 2.31 -1.98 -13.56
N ARG A 133 2.09 -0.97 -12.72
CA ARG A 133 2.71 0.35 -12.91
C ARG A 133 4.23 0.27 -12.89
N TYR A 134 4.78 -0.42 -11.89
CA TYR A 134 6.23 -0.53 -11.76
C TYR A 134 6.86 -1.21 -12.99
N VAL A 135 6.27 -2.31 -13.46
CA VAL A 135 6.76 -2.99 -14.67
C VAL A 135 6.69 -2.09 -15.89
N LEU A 136 5.55 -1.42 -16.11
CA LEU A 136 5.38 -0.55 -17.27
C LEU A 136 6.33 0.65 -17.27
N GLU A 137 6.71 1.14 -16.10
CA GLU A 137 7.64 2.26 -15.95
C GLU A 137 9.11 1.83 -16.00
N ASN A 138 9.43 0.61 -15.53
CA ASN A 138 10.82 0.17 -15.32
C ASN A 138 11.28 -1.02 -16.18
N GLU A 139 10.39 -1.71 -16.89
CA GLU A 139 10.71 -2.83 -17.78
C GLU A 139 10.26 -2.54 -19.22
N PRO A 140 10.98 -1.74 -20.00
CA PRO A 140 10.52 -1.25 -21.32
C PRO A 140 10.30 -2.37 -22.35
N LYS A 141 10.84 -3.55 -22.11
CA LYS A 141 10.71 -4.73 -23.01
C LYS A 141 9.65 -5.73 -22.55
N SER A 142 8.99 -5.47 -21.42
CA SER A 142 7.97 -6.36 -20.84
C SER A 142 6.55 -5.88 -21.15
N SER A 143 5.60 -6.80 -21.10
CA SER A 143 4.17 -6.53 -21.26
C SER A 143 3.41 -6.98 -20.03
N VAL A 144 2.33 -6.28 -19.71
CA VAL A 144 1.43 -6.63 -18.59
C VAL A 144 0.05 -6.93 -19.14
N ILE A 145 -0.50 -8.05 -18.74
CA ILE A 145 -1.88 -8.47 -19.03
C ILE A 145 -2.61 -8.57 -17.70
N LEU A 146 -3.62 -7.72 -17.50
CA LEU A 146 -4.44 -7.72 -16.30
C LEU A 146 -5.81 -8.32 -16.58
N LEU A 147 -6.16 -9.35 -15.81
CA LEU A 147 -7.49 -9.94 -15.75
C LEU A 147 -8.12 -9.61 -14.39
N TYR A 148 -9.21 -8.82 -14.44
CA TYR A 148 -9.86 -8.32 -13.24
C TYR A 148 -11.39 -8.30 -13.35
#